data_ab0d8fdf281a77548445b7b62b240cf1
#
_entry.id   ab0d8fdf281a77548445b7b62b240cf1
#
_cell.length_a   1.000
_cell.length_b   1.000
_cell.length_c   1.000
_cell.angle_alpha   90.00
_cell.angle_beta   90.00
_cell.angle_gamma   90.00
#
_symmetry.space_group_name_H-M   'P 1'
#
loop_
_entity.id
_entity.type
_entity.pdbx_description
1 polymer ?
#
loop_
_entity_poly.entity_id
_entity_poly.type
_entity_poly.pdbx_seq_one_letter_code
_entity_poly.pdbx_strand_id
1 'polypeptide(L)'
;MWGKIKNISIYILICSTVYSSEVTNQVSASYYNYGGNYNYAYYDVSWFYSIIGDINKGSINLPDTEFSIYLSNSKSVYDGYLYTNNANLVLKTDLNANQKFSPFLIFQWTFDSTTALDYRINPGVGGKMRLGKGFSISYAGLWEIEKYTGYKENSFFRHSFRPKQKLYPMEGVEIEEQFFYKPTYKFDSYLIENILSIYVDTVIPGVSLSIQYNYNLNSNPPAGYKKEDTYISLGFSLQL
;
A
#
# COMPACT_ATOMS: atom_id res chain seq x y z
N MET A 1 -7.63 -21.81 13.87
CA MET A 1 -6.70 -20.67 14.07
C MET A 1 -5.24 -21.00 13.68
N TRP A 2 -4.80 -22.23 13.59
CA TRP A 2 -3.40 -22.65 13.30
C TRP A 2 -3.03 -22.74 11.81
N GLY A 3 -4.00 -22.72 10.89
CA GLY A 3 -3.72 -22.78 9.44
C GLY A 3 -3.17 -21.49 8.82
N LYS A 4 -3.40 -20.33 9.47
CA LYS A 4 -2.98 -19.01 8.93
C LYS A 4 -1.50 -18.68 9.19
N ILE A 5 -0.86 -19.35 10.15
CA ILE A 5 0.55 -19.08 10.55
C ILE A 5 1.55 -19.70 9.55
N LYS A 6 1.19 -20.81 8.88
CA LYS A 6 2.08 -21.47 7.91
C LYS A 6 2.47 -20.60 6.72
N ASN A 7 1.59 -19.68 6.29
CA ASN A 7 1.84 -18.84 5.11
C ASN A 7 2.85 -17.71 5.40
N ILE A 8 2.87 -17.18 6.63
CA ILE A 8 3.85 -16.15 7.05
C ILE A 8 5.25 -16.76 7.14
N SER A 9 5.34 -18.00 7.65
CA SER A 9 6.63 -18.72 7.74
C SER A 9 7.25 -18.99 6.36
N ILE A 10 6.43 -19.22 5.32
CA ILE A 10 6.91 -19.41 3.95
C ILE A 10 7.48 -18.10 3.39
N TYR A 11 6.86 -16.95 3.67
CA TYR A 11 7.33 -15.64 3.21
C TYR A 11 8.68 -15.28 3.85
N ILE A 12 8.83 -15.50 5.16
CA ILE A 12 10.11 -15.30 5.88
C ILE A 12 11.19 -16.25 5.35
N LEU A 13 10.83 -17.50 5.03
CA LEU A 13 11.77 -18.49 4.49
C LEU A 13 12.25 -18.12 3.08
N ILE A 14 11.38 -17.54 2.25
CA ILE A 14 11.73 -17.06 0.90
C ILE A 14 12.69 -15.87 1.01
N CYS A 15 12.41 -14.88 1.86
CA CYS A 15 13.31 -13.74 2.09
C CYS A 15 14.72 -14.16 2.54
N SER A 16 14.86 -15.25 3.31
CA SER A 16 16.16 -15.75 3.78
C SER A 16 17.00 -16.45 2.71
N THR A 17 16.44 -16.76 1.53
CA THR A 17 17.12 -17.45 0.43
C THR A 17 17.50 -16.52 -0.74
N VAL A 18 17.20 -15.23 -0.63
CA VAL A 18 17.58 -14.23 -1.62
C VAL A 18 19.02 -13.82 -1.39
N TYR A 19 19.88 -14.01 -2.37
CA TYR A 19 21.20 -13.38 -2.40
C TYR A 19 20.99 -11.93 -2.78
N SER A 20 20.87 -11.07 -1.76
CA SER A 20 20.48 -9.68 -1.90
C SER A 20 21.51 -8.87 -2.61
N SER A 21 21.08 -8.02 -3.53
CA SER A 21 21.83 -6.90 -4.07
C SER A 21 21.39 -5.55 -3.48
N GLU A 22 20.11 -5.39 -3.20
CA GLU A 22 19.52 -4.13 -2.73
C GLU A 22 18.47 -4.39 -1.64
N VAL A 23 18.56 -3.61 -0.57
CA VAL A 23 17.57 -3.62 0.52
C VAL A 23 17.07 -2.19 0.71
N THR A 24 15.76 -2.03 0.76
CA THR A 24 15.11 -0.76 1.15
C THR A 24 14.35 -0.99 2.44
N ASN A 25 14.57 -0.15 3.43
CA ASN A 25 13.86 -0.16 4.68
C ASN A 25 13.47 1.27 5.05
N GLN A 26 12.17 1.54 5.10
CA GLN A 26 11.64 2.88 5.30
C GLN A 26 10.53 2.87 6.33
N VAL A 27 10.62 3.77 7.29
CA VAL A 27 9.56 4.02 8.28
C VAL A 27 9.08 5.45 8.11
N SER A 28 7.78 5.63 8.10
CA SER A 28 7.16 6.96 8.07
C SER A 28 6.19 7.09 9.24
N ALA A 29 6.15 8.25 9.85
CA ALA A 29 5.22 8.55 10.92
C ALA A 29 4.71 9.98 10.80
N SER A 30 3.43 10.17 11.09
CA SER A 30 2.82 11.47 11.19
C SER A 30 1.97 11.58 12.46
N TYR A 31 1.89 12.77 12.99
CA TYR A 31 1.10 13.09 14.16
C TYR A 31 0.45 14.45 14.01
N TYR A 32 -0.82 14.51 14.36
CA TYR A 32 -1.56 15.75 14.44
C TYR A 32 -2.34 15.79 15.75
N ASN A 33 -2.33 16.93 16.43
CA ASN A 33 -3.12 17.15 17.66
C ASN A 33 -3.80 18.51 17.61
N TYR A 34 -5.06 18.54 17.98
CA TYR A 34 -5.85 19.74 18.19
C TYR A 34 -6.46 19.71 19.57
N GLY A 35 -6.26 20.78 20.34
CA GLY A 35 -6.86 21.00 21.66
C GLY A 35 -7.61 22.32 21.69
N GLY A 36 -8.79 22.35 22.26
CA GLY A 36 -9.64 23.53 22.33
C GLY A 36 -11.03 23.19 22.88
N ASN A 37 -12.08 23.53 22.13
CA ASN A 37 -13.44 23.13 22.47
C ASN A 37 -13.67 21.62 22.45
N TYR A 38 -12.79 20.89 21.77
CA TYR A 38 -12.69 19.42 21.77
C TYR A 38 -11.22 19.03 21.64
N ASN A 39 -10.88 17.78 21.97
CA ASN A 39 -9.55 17.24 21.79
C ASN A 39 -9.58 16.22 20.67
N TYR A 40 -8.72 16.40 19.66
CA TYR A 40 -8.56 15.46 18.56
C TYR A 40 -7.09 15.16 18.34
N ALA A 41 -6.74 13.90 18.28
CA ALA A 41 -5.41 13.43 17.95
C ALA A 41 -5.47 12.41 16.82
N TYR A 42 -4.55 12.52 15.87
CA TYR A 42 -4.37 11.58 14.77
C TYR A 42 -2.94 11.07 14.74
N TYR A 43 -2.80 9.79 14.52
CA TYR A 43 -1.52 9.08 14.43
C TYR A 43 -1.53 8.25 13.17
N ASP A 44 -0.44 8.28 12.42
CA ASP A 44 -0.20 7.41 11.29
C ASP A 44 1.23 6.88 11.36
N VAL A 45 1.41 5.58 11.15
CA VAL A 45 2.70 4.93 11.04
C VAL A 45 2.66 3.96 9.89
N SER A 46 3.68 4.00 9.05
CA SER A 46 3.88 3.02 7.99
C SER A 46 5.31 2.50 7.99
N TRP A 47 5.45 1.26 7.53
CA TRP A 47 6.72 0.58 7.33
C TRP A 47 6.71 -0.09 5.96
N PHE A 48 7.74 0.20 5.18
CA PHE A 48 8.02 -0.44 3.92
C PHE A 48 9.36 -1.13 3.99
N TYR A 49 9.40 -2.38 3.56
CA TYR A 49 10.61 -3.17 3.42
C TYR A 49 10.60 -3.83 2.05
N SER A 50 11.70 -3.75 1.32
CA SER A 50 11.90 -4.55 0.13
C SER A 50 13.31 -5.09 0.06
N ILE A 51 13.45 -6.25 -0.59
CA ILE A 51 14.71 -6.90 -0.90
C ILE A 51 14.68 -7.35 -2.35
N ILE A 52 15.69 -6.95 -3.12
CA ILE A 52 15.86 -7.33 -4.52
C ILE A 52 17.10 -8.21 -4.64
N GLY A 53 16.98 -9.31 -5.36
CA GLY A 53 18.12 -10.20 -5.61
C GLY A 53 17.74 -11.43 -6.40
N ASP A 54 18.70 -12.31 -6.58
CA ASP A 54 18.55 -13.55 -7.31
C ASP A 54 18.16 -14.68 -6.36
N ILE A 55 17.15 -15.47 -6.73
CA ILE A 55 16.81 -16.70 -6.03
C ILE A 55 17.34 -17.87 -6.84
N ASN A 56 18.36 -18.55 -6.30
CA ASN A 56 18.95 -19.73 -6.88
C ASN A 56 18.81 -20.90 -5.91
N LYS A 57 17.83 -21.78 -6.13
CA LYS A 57 17.60 -22.96 -5.27
C LYS A 57 17.28 -24.19 -6.11
N GLY A 58 18.23 -25.08 -6.24
CA GLY A 58 18.10 -26.30 -7.05
C GLY A 58 17.82 -25.96 -8.52
N SER A 59 16.69 -26.39 -9.05
CA SER A 59 16.27 -26.10 -10.43
C SER A 59 15.53 -24.75 -10.58
N ILE A 60 15.29 -24.02 -9.49
CA ILE A 60 14.61 -22.74 -9.50
C ILE A 60 15.66 -21.65 -9.61
N ASN A 61 15.59 -20.89 -10.71
CA ASN A 61 16.39 -19.69 -10.93
C ASN A 61 15.44 -18.54 -11.26
N LEU A 62 15.27 -17.60 -10.33
CA LEU A 62 14.46 -16.40 -10.47
C LEU A 62 15.37 -15.19 -10.28
N PRO A 63 15.95 -14.68 -11.35
CA PRO A 63 16.83 -13.52 -11.27
C PRO A 63 16.03 -12.26 -10.97
N ASP A 64 16.68 -11.26 -10.38
CA ASP A 64 16.17 -9.91 -10.20
C ASP A 64 14.74 -9.91 -9.60
N THR A 65 14.56 -10.69 -8.54
CA THR A 65 13.27 -10.84 -7.87
C THR A 65 13.16 -9.91 -6.67
N GLU A 66 12.11 -9.10 -6.62
CA GLU A 66 11.79 -8.23 -5.48
C GLU A 66 10.71 -8.84 -4.61
N PHE A 67 10.97 -8.92 -3.30
CA PHE A 67 9.95 -9.14 -2.28
C PHE A 67 9.75 -7.86 -1.52
N SER A 68 8.50 -7.43 -1.39
CA SER A 68 8.18 -6.23 -0.63
C SER A 68 7.03 -6.44 0.35
N ILE A 69 7.14 -5.78 1.48
CA ILE A 69 6.14 -5.73 2.55
C ILE A 69 5.85 -4.25 2.81
N TYR A 70 4.58 -3.90 2.83
CA TYR A 70 4.12 -2.61 3.31
C TYR A 70 3.08 -2.82 4.40
N LEU A 71 3.28 -2.16 5.53
CA LEU A 71 2.36 -2.12 6.66
C LEU A 71 2.02 -0.68 6.96
N SER A 72 0.75 -0.38 7.23
CA SER A 72 0.38 0.91 7.78
C SER A 72 -0.74 0.75 8.80
N ASN A 73 -0.74 1.65 9.78
CA ASN A 73 -1.82 1.80 10.74
C ASN A 73 -2.04 3.27 11.03
N SER A 74 -3.28 3.71 10.93
CA SER A 74 -3.68 5.04 11.33
C SER A 74 -4.79 4.98 12.38
N LYS A 75 -4.74 5.89 13.34
CA LYS A 75 -5.73 6.03 14.41
C LYS A 75 -6.07 7.48 14.66
N SER A 76 -7.33 7.75 14.95
CA SER A 76 -7.71 9.03 15.51
C SER A 76 -8.50 8.84 16.80
N VAL A 77 -8.31 9.81 17.71
CA VAL A 77 -8.98 9.85 19.01
C VAL A 77 -9.67 11.21 19.13
N TYR A 78 -10.94 11.19 19.48
CA TYR A 78 -11.76 12.37 19.72
C TYR A 78 -12.24 12.36 21.17
N ASP A 79 -11.91 13.40 21.93
CA ASP A 79 -12.21 13.54 23.38
C ASP A 79 -11.92 12.26 24.20
N GLY A 80 -10.78 11.61 23.91
CA GLY A 80 -10.33 10.40 24.60
C GLY A 80 -10.94 9.10 24.08
N TYR A 81 -11.88 9.13 23.13
CA TYR A 81 -12.50 7.95 22.52
C TYR A 81 -11.87 7.65 21.16
N LEU A 82 -11.64 6.38 20.88
CA LEU A 82 -11.18 5.94 19.57
C LEU A 82 -12.24 6.26 18.52
N TYR A 83 -11.91 7.15 17.58
CA TYR A 83 -12.82 7.58 16.52
C TYR A 83 -12.61 6.82 15.23
N THR A 84 -11.34 6.65 14.81
CA THR A 84 -10.99 5.83 13.64
C THR A 84 -9.82 4.91 13.95
N ASN A 85 -9.78 3.76 13.28
CA ASN A 85 -8.65 2.85 13.31
C ASN A 85 -8.62 2.12 11.96
N ASN A 86 -7.54 2.34 11.20
CA ASN A 86 -7.39 1.77 9.88
C ASN A 86 -6.05 1.04 9.81
N ALA A 87 -6.00 -0.07 9.09
CA ALA A 87 -4.78 -0.84 8.91
C ALA A 87 -4.72 -1.44 7.50
N ASN A 88 -3.50 -1.51 6.96
CA ASN A 88 -3.26 -2.09 5.66
C ASN A 88 -1.98 -2.92 5.68
N LEU A 89 -2.02 -4.08 5.00
CA LEU A 89 -0.88 -4.95 4.74
C LEU A 89 -0.84 -5.23 3.24
N VAL A 90 0.31 -5.00 2.61
CA VAL A 90 0.57 -5.42 1.24
C VAL A 90 1.82 -6.29 1.21
N LEU A 91 1.69 -7.49 0.66
CA LEU A 91 2.79 -8.38 0.34
C LEU A 91 2.87 -8.48 -1.17
N LYS A 92 4.05 -8.29 -1.75
CA LYS A 92 4.22 -8.33 -3.20
C LYS A 92 5.52 -9.01 -3.57
N THR A 93 5.47 -9.77 -4.66
CA THR A 93 6.65 -10.38 -5.28
C THR A 93 6.66 -9.99 -6.74
N ASP A 94 7.65 -9.20 -7.16
CA ASP A 94 7.90 -8.85 -8.55
C ASP A 94 9.01 -9.73 -9.12
N LEU A 95 8.75 -10.45 -10.20
CA LEU A 95 9.77 -11.16 -10.96
C LEU A 95 10.38 -10.21 -11.99
N ASN A 96 11.68 -10.33 -12.25
CA ASN A 96 12.41 -9.42 -13.13
C ASN A 96 12.18 -7.95 -12.74
N ALA A 97 12.37 -7.65 -11.47
CA ALA A 97 11.95 -6.41 -10.83
C ALA A 97 12.52 -5.15 -11.50
N ASN A 98 13.73 -5.18 -12.05
CA ASN A 98 14.38 -4.06 -12.74
C ASN A 98 14.20 -4.07 -14.26
N GLN A 99 13.55 -5.11 -14.82
CA GLN A 99 13.33 -5.20 -16.26
C GLN A 99 12.16 -4.31 -16.72
N LYS A 100 12.06 -4.09 -18.04
CA LYS A 100 10.98 -3.31 -18.65
C LYS A 100 9.60 -3.88 -18.33
N PHE A 101 9.47 -5.21 -18.25
CA PHE A 101 8.26 -5.91 -17.86
C PHE A 101 8.54 -6.81 -16.66
N SER A 102 7.70 -6.70 -15.64
CA SER A 102 7.82 -7.39 -14.36
C SER A 102 6.47 -8.03 -14.00
N PRO A 103 6.31 -9.35 -14.17
CA PRO A 103 5.17 -10.07 -13.61
C PRO A 103 5.21 -10.03 -12.08
N PHE A 104 4.05 -10.01 -11.44
CA PHE A 104 4.01 -9.99 -9.98
C PHE A 104 2.85 -10.79 -9.38
N LEU A 105 3.06 -11.21 -8.15
CA LEU A 105 2.04 -11.69 -7.23
C LEU A 105 1.80 -10.63 -6.17
N ILE A 106 0.56 -10.48 -5.75
CA ILE A 106 0.19 -9.52 -4.71
C ILE A 106 -0.82 -10.13 -3.76
N PHE A 107 -0.70 -9.77 -2.49
CA PHE A 107 -1.68 -10.02 -1.46
C PHE A 107 -1.89 -8.72 -0.68
N GLN A 108 -3.13 -8.27 -0.58
CA GLN A 108 -3.49 -7.10 0.22
C GLN A 108 -4.51 -7.51 1.28
N TRP A 109 -4.36 -6.94 2.47
CA TRP A 109 -5.36 -6.97 3.51
C TRP A 109 -5.59 -5.55 4.02
N THR A 110 -6.84 -5.16 4.13
CA THR A 110 -7.23 -3.82 4.58
C THR A 110 -8.34 -3.94 5.62
N PHE A 111 -8.24 -3.15 6.65
CA PHE A 111 -9.26 -2.88 7.64
C PHE A 111 -9.49 -1.36 7.70
N ASP A 112 -10.75 -0.92 7.68
CA ASP A 112 -11.06 0.51 7.69
C ASP A 112 -12.35 0.76 8.48
N SER A 113 -12.20 1.26 9.71
CA SER A 113 -13.32 1.58 10.58
C SER A 113 -14.12 2.80 10.12
N THR A 114 -13.53 3.68 9.30
CA THR A 114 -14.20 4.89 8.79
C THR A 114 -15.29 4.56 7.78
N THR A 115 -15.13 3.46 7.06
CA THR A 115 -16.07 2.96 6.05
C THR A 115 -16.82 1.69 6.51
N ALA A 116 -16.71 1.35 7.82
CA ALA A 116 -17.22 0.10 8.41
C ALA A 116 -16.71 -1.17 7.72
N LEU A 117 -15.52 -1.13 7.12
CA LEU A 117 -14.89 -2.28 6.50
C LEU A 117 -14.20 -3.15 7.56
N ASP A 118 -14.81 -4.28 7.93
CA ASP A 118 -14.21 -5.25 8.86
C ASP A 118 -12.93 -5.87 8.28
N TYR A 119 -12.94 -6.18 6.99
CA TYR A 119 -11.77 -6.55 6.22
C TYR A 119 -12.03 -6.57 4.71
N ARG A 120 -10.96 -6.37 3.96
CA ARG A 120 -10.88 -6.67 2.53
C ARG A 120 -9.58 -7.42 2.28
N ILE A 121 -9.65 -8.54 1.58
CA ILE A 121 -8.52 -9.39 1.22
C ILE A 121 -8.49 -9.51 -0.30
N ASN A 122 -7.34 -9.19 -0.90
CA ASN A 122 -7.12 -9.17 -2.34
C ASN A 122 -5.86 -9.98 -2.73
N PRO A 123 -5.90 -11.31 -2.82
CA PRO A 123 -4.88 -12.03 -3.56
C PRO A 123 -5.01 -11.75 -5.05
N GLY A 124 -3.87 -11.65 -5.75
CA GLY A 124 -3.89 -11.36 -7.17
C GLY A 124 -2.59 -11.60 -7.89
N VAL A 125 -2.69 -11.54 -9.22
CA VAL A 125 -1.57 -11.67 -10.14
C VAL A 125 -1.62 -10.53 -11.14
N GLY A 126 -0.45 -10.06 -11.58
CA GLY A 126 -0.40 -8.95 -12.51
C GLY A 126 0.93 -8.80 -13.22
N GLY A 127 1.06 -7.70 -13.94
CA GLY A 127 2.28 -7.28 -14.59
C GLY A 127 2.46 -5.76 -14.51
N LYS A 128 3.71 -5.34 -14.39
CA LYS A 128 4.14 -3.94 -14.38
C LYS A 128 5.02 -3.70 -15.61
N MET A 129 4.75 -2.63 -16.33
CA MET A 129 5.56 -2.16 -17.44
C MET A 129 6.20 -0.82 -17.09
N ARG A 130 7.53 -0.73 -17.18
CA ARG A 130 8.28 0.51 -17.03
C ARG A 130 8.41 1.21 -18.37
N LEU A 131 7.96 2.44 -18.47
CA LEU A 131 7.95 3.26 -19.69
C LEU A 131 9.05 4.31 -19.72
N GLY A 132 9.91 4.31 -18.70
CA GLY A 132 11.02 5.26 -18.55
C GLY A 132 10.64 6.55 -17.83
N LYS A 133 11.64 7.39 -17.49
CA LYS A 133 11.49 8.68 -16.80
C LYS A 133 10.64 8.60 -15.52
N GLY A 134 10.77 7.50 -14.74
CA GLY A 134 10.00 7.28 -13.52
C GLY A 134 8.54 6.89 -13.74
N PHE A 135 8.09 6.70 -14.99
CA PHE A 135 6.71 6.32 -15.29
C PHE A 135 6.55 4.81 -15.48
N SER A 136 5.54 4.25 -14.88
CA SER A 136 5.17 2.84 -15.03
C SER A 136 3.65 2.66 -15.01
N ILE A 137 3.19 1.59 -15.65
CA ILE A 137 1.79 1.16 -15.62
C ILE A 137 1.77 -0.28 -15.14
N SER A 138 0.86 -0.61 -14.25
CA SER A 138 0.60 -1.99 -13.88
C SER A 138 -0.87 -2.35 -14.00
N TYR A 139 -1.10 -3.64 -14.27
CA TYR A 139 -2.41 -4.24 -14.28
C TYR A 139 -2.38 -5.51 -13.44
N ALA A 140 -3.43 -5.73 -12.65
CA ALA A 140 -3.63 -6.98 -11.91
C ALA A 140 -5.08 -7.44 -11.99
N GLY A 141 -5.27 -8.75 -11.95
CA GLY A 141 -6.52 -9.40 -11.60
C GLY A 141 -6.49 -9.76 -10.12
N LEU A 142 -7.49 -9.32 -9.37
CA LEU A 142 -7.60 -9.51 -7.93
C LEU A 142 -8.85 -10.34 -7.62
N TRP A 143 -8.72 -11.32 -6.73
CA TRP A 143 -9.88 -11.96 -6.12
C TRP A 143 -10.18 -11.24 -4.81
N GLU A 144 -11.19 -10.38 -4.81
CA GLU A 144 -11.58 -9.60 -3.65
C GLU A 144 -12.54 -10.35 -2.77
N ILE A 145 -12.26 -10.42 -1.47
CA ILE A 145 -13.14 -10.90 -0.42
C ILE A 145 -13.29 -9.76 0.56
N GLU A 146 -14.49 -9.24 0.73
CA GLU A 146 -14.76 -8.13 1.61
C GLU A 146 -15.94 -8.36 2.55
N LYS A 147 -15.85 -7.77 3.72
CA LYS A 147 -16.93 -7.76 4.70
C LYS A 147 -17.04 -6.39 5.33
N TYR A 148 -18.22 -5.85 5.29
CA TYR A 148 -18.60 -4.66 6.05
C TYR A 148 -19.38 -5.02 7.30
N THR A 149 -19.24 -4.23 8.37
CA THR A 149 -19.98 -4.41 9.63
C THR A 149 -21.48 -4.42 9.36
N GLY A 150 -22.16 -5.46 9.84
CA GLY A 150 -23.61 -5.63 9.63
C GLY A 150 -24.02 -6.22 8.27
N TYR A 151 -23.08 -6.44 7.35
CA TYR A 151 -23.33 -7.04 6.04
C TYR A 151 -22.75 -8.46 5.94
N LYS A 152 -23.24 -9.24 4.99
CA LYS A 152 -22.64 -10.53 4.63
C LYS A 152 -21.31 -10.32 3.92
N GLU A 153 -20.42 -11.30 4.07
CA GLU A 153 -19.19 -11.36 3.26
C GLU A 153 -19.55 -11.50 1.78
N ASN A 154 -18.87 -10.73 0.95
CA ASN A 154 -18.97 -10.80 -0.50
C ASN A 154 -17.61 -11.19 -1.11
N SER A 155 -17.64 -11.91 -2.22
CA SER A 155 -16.43 -12.19 -2.99
C SER A 155 -16.69 -12.01 -4.48
N PHE A 156 -15.73 -11.39 -5.17
CA PHE A 156 -15.83 -11.14 -6.62
C PHE A 156 -14.45 -10.85 -7.22
N PHE A 157 -14.37 -10.95 -8.54
CA PHE A 157 -13.18 -10.59 -9.26
C PHE A 157 -13.15 -9.08 -9.55
N ARG A 158 -11.99 -8.47 -9.35
CA ARG A 158 -11.73 -7.06 -9.60
C ARG A 158 -10.50 -6.87 -10.48
N HIS A 159 -10.60 -5.97 -11.43
CA HIS A 159 -9.45 -5.46 -12.16
C HIS A 159 -8.74 -4.38 -11.33
N SER A 160 -7.44 -4.20 -11.55
CA SER A 160 -6.68 -3.11 -10.95
C SER A 160 -5.72 -2.52 -11.98
N PHE A 161 -5.93 -1.28 -12.37
CA PHE A 161 -5.05 -0.49 -13.21
C PHE A 161 -4.33 0.53 -12.34
N ARG A 162 -3.00 0.62 -12.47
CA ARG A 162 -2.21 1.55 -11.69
C ARG A 162 -1.12 2.20 -12.54
N PRO A 163 -1.33 3.38 -13.14
CA PRO A 163 -0.26 4.28 -13.50
C PRO A 163 0.43 4.83 -12.26
N LYS A 164 1.76 4.93 -12.33
CA LYS A 164 2.62 5.48 -11.28
C LYS A 164 3.67 6.35 -11.93
N GLN A 165 3.88 7.54 -11.38
CA GLN A 165 4.90 8.48 -11.79
C GLN A 165 5.78 8.87 -10.60
N LYS A 166 7.11 8.86 -10.80
CA LYS A 166 8.10 9.46 -9.91
C LYS A 166 8.81 10.58 -10.64
N LEU A 167 8.92 11.72 -10.01
CA LEU A 167 9.60 12.92 -10.52
C LEU A 167 10.61 13.40 -9.49
N TYR A 168 11.76 13.86 -10.00
CA TYR A 168 12.80 14.50 -9.21
C TYR A 168 13.03 15.91 -9.76
N PRO A 169 12.16 16.90 -9.41
CA PRO A 169 12.21 18.23 -10.01
C PRO A 169 13.48 19.02 -9.64
N MET A 170 14.08 18.71 -8.51
CA MET A 170 15.35 19.26 -8.04
C MET A 170 15.99 18.28 -7.07
N GLU A 171 17.28 18.51 -6.75
CA GLU A 171 18.00 17.71 -5.76
C GLU A 171 17.29 17.74 -4.40
N GLY A 172 17.16 16.58 -3.77
CA GLY A 172 16.49 16.42 -2.48
C GLY A 172 14.97 16.51 -2.52
N VAL A 173 14.32 16.55 -3.69
CA VAL A 173 12.86 16.54 -3.81
C VAL A 173 12.37 15.39 -4.69
N GLU A 174 11.59 14.49 -4.11
CA GLU A 174 10.88 13.43 -4.84
C GLU A 174 9.38 13.70 -4.80
N ILE A 175 8.71 13.59 -5.95
CA ILE A 175 7.26 13.61 -6.08
C ILE A 175 6.84 12.25 -6.65
N GLU A 176 5.98 11.55 -5.95
CA GLU A 176 5.42 10.28 -6.39
C GLU A 176 3.89 10.38 -6.47
N GLU A 177 3.32 10.01 -7.62
CA GLU A 177 1.89 9.89 -7.80
C GLU A 177 1.54 8.47 -8.22
N GLN A 178 0.53 7.90 -7.57
CA GLN A 178 -0.06 6.61 -7.87
C GLN A 178 -1.57 6.77 -7.98
N PHE A 179 -2.09 6.43 -9.14
CA PHE A 179 -3.53 6.39 -9.37
C PHE A 179 -3.98 4.95 -9.54
N PHE A 180 -5.02 4.54 -8.84
CA PHE A 180 -5.62 3.21 -8.96
C PHE A 180 -7.04 3.33 -9.46
N TYR A 181 -7.37 2.57 -10.49
CA TYR A 181 -8.74 2.34 -10.92
C TYR A 181 -9.04 0.85 -10.81
N LYS A 182 -9.96 0.49 -9.91
CA LYS A 182 -10.25 -0.89 -9.56
C LYS A 182 -11.73 -1.22 -9.79
N PRO A 183 -12.18 -1.44 -11.03
CA PRO A 183 -13.55 -1.87 -11.32
C PRO A 183 -13.76 -3.34 -10.98
N THR A 184 -14.99 -3.72 -10.67
CA THR A 184 -15.43 -5.12 -10.67
C THR A 184 -15.34 -5.70 -12.08
N TYR A 185 -15.38 -7.03 -12.17
CA TYR A 185 -15.38 -7.72 -13.47
C TYR A 185 -16.47 -7.22 -14.43
N LYS A 186 -17.65 -6.87 -13.89
CA LYS A 186 -18.78 -6.35 -14.70
C LYS A 186 -18.74 -4.86 -14.93
N PHE A 187 -17.80 -4.12 -14.34
CA PHE A 187 -17.73 -2.65 -14.35
C PHE A 187 -18.95 -1.95 -13.76
N ASP A 188 -19.74 -2.65 -12.95
CA ASP A 188 -20.94 -2.12 -12.28
C ASP A 188 -20.60 -1.34 -10.99
N SER A 189 -19.44 -1.59 -10.41
CA SER A 189 -18.90 -0.80 -9.33
C SER A 189 -17.38 -0.68 -9.43
N TYR A 190 -16.80 0.36 -8.84
CA TYR A 190 -15.37 0.61 -8.89
C TYR A 190 -14.88 1.36 -7.66
N LEU A 191 -13.60 1.17 -7.37
CA LEU A 191 -12.83 1.97 -6.43
C LEU A 191 -11.83 2.82 -7.21
N ILE A 192 -11.64 4.06 -6.77
CA ILE A 192 -10.53 4.91 -7.22
C ILE A 192 -9.72 5.27 -5.98
N GLU A 193 -8.40 5.18 -6.09
CA GLU A 193 -7.46 5.69 -5.10
C GLU A 193 -6.44 6.55 -5.83
N ASN A 194 -6.20 7.74 -5.34
CA ASN A 194 -5.09 8.58 -5.81
C ASN A 194 -4.22 8.94 -4.61
N ILE A 195 -2.93 8.64 -4.71
CA ILE A 195 -1.94 8.90 -3.69
C ILE A 195 -0.87 9.78 -4.31
N LEU A 196 -0.79 11.03 -3.86
CA LEU A 196 0.28 11.95 -4.19
C LEU A 196 1.16 12.14 -2.96
N SER A 197 2.45 11.82 -3.09
CA SER A 197 3.45 11.96 -2.03
C SER A 197 4.55 12.91 -2.49
N ILE A 198 4.94 13.83 -1.62
CA ILE A 198 6.08 14.73 -1.83
C ILE A 198 7.05 14.49 -0.67
N TYR A 199 8.29 14.17 -0.99
CA TYR A 199 9.38 14.01 -0.03
C TYR A 199 10.41 15.12 -0.26
N VAL A 200 10.85 15.74 0.82
CA VAL A 200 11.88 16.78 0.80
C VAL A 200 12.97 16.37 1.79
N ASP A 201 14.15 16.11 1.28
CA ASP A 201 15.29 15.72 2.10
C ASP A 201 15.63 16.82 3.10
N THR A 202 15.97 16.40 4.30
CA THR A 202 16.46 17.31 5.35
C THR A 202 17.97 17.31 5.39
N VAL A 203 18.56 18.14 6.25
CA VAL A 203 20.00 18.14 6.52
C VAL A 203 20.48 16.88 7.25
N ILE A 204 19.56 16.08 7.77
CA ILE A 204 19.86 14.82 8.45
C ILE A 204 19.80 13.70 7.41
N PRO A 205 20.90 12.98 7.15
CA PRO A 205 20.92 11.88 6.19
C PRO A 205 19.85 10.83 6.47
N GLY A 206 19.13 10.42 5.42
CA GLY A 206 18.06 9.42 5.52
C GLY A 206 16.74 9.95 6.10
N VAL A 207 16.66 11.22 6.49
CA VAL A 207 15.42 11.83 7.00
C VAL A 207 14.85 12.80 5.98
N SER A 208 13.59 12.60 5.58
CA SER A 208 12.85 13.49 4.69
C SER A 208 11.56 13.96 5.34
N LEU A 209 11.16 15.19 5.07
CA LEU A 209 9.79 15.66 5.32
C LEU A 209 8.87 15.04 4.27
N SER A 210 7.69 14.58 4.67
CA SER A 210 6.70 14.01 3.77
C SER A 210 5.37 14.74 3.83
N ILE A 211 4.82 15.02 2.66
CA ILE A 211 3.45 15.50 2.48
C ILE A 211 2.75 14.43 1.66
N GLN A 212 1.63 13.93 2.14
CA GLN A 212 0.84 12.95 1.40
C GLN A 212 -0.61 13.42 1.28
N TYR A 213 -1.12 13.42 0.05
CA TYR A 213 -2.52 13.64 -0.29
C TYR A 213 -3.11 12.32 -0.76
N ASN A 214 -4.23 11.94 -0.18
CA ASN A 214 -4.96 10.73 -0.56
C ASN A 214 -6.39 11.09 -0.89
N TYR A 215 -6.87 10.57 -2.03
CA TYR A 215 -8.26 10.62 -2.45
C TYR A 215 -8.75 9.20 -2.68
N ASN A 216 -9.85 8.84 -2.03
CA ASN A 216 -10.49 7.54 -2.17
C ASN A 216 -11.93 7.73 -2.61
N LEU A 217 -12.38 6.95 -3.60
CA LEU A 217 -13.75 6.90 -4.03
C LEU A 217 -14.22 5.45 -4.11
N ASN A 218 -15.33 5.16 -3.46
CA ASN A 218 -16.08 3.92 -3.60
C ASN A 218 -17.41 4.24 -4.31
N SER A 219 -17.59 3.75 -5.53
CA SER A 219 -18.81 4.04 -6.32
C SER A 219 -20.09 3.44 -5.68
N ASN A 220 -19.93 2.40 -4.84
CA ASN A 220 -21.03 1.70 -4.19
C ASN A 220 -20.73 1.40 -2.70
N PRO A 221 -20.64 2.44 -1.85
CA PRO A 221 -20.38 2.24 -0.41
C PRO A 221 -21.59 1.63 0.29
N PRO A 222 -21.41 1.05 1.49
CA PRO A 222 -22.53 0.66 2.35
C PRO A 222 -23.49 1.83 2.62
N ALA A 223 -24.74 1.53 2.89
CA ALA A 223 -25.74 2.55 3.19
C ALA A 223 -25.31 3.41 4.40
N GLY A 224 -25.44 4.72 4.27
CA GLY A 224 -25.05 5.69 5.30
C GLY A 224 -23.60 6.19 5.22
N TYR A 225 -22.78 5.62 4.34
CA TYR A 225 -21.38 6.05 4.14
C TYR A 225 -21.23 6.93 2.90
N LYS A 226 -20.29 7.87 2.95
CA LYS A 226 -19.96 8.73 1.80
C LYS A 226 -19.21 7.91 0.74
N LYS A 227 -19.31 8.37 -0.49
CA LYS A 227 -18.57 7.77 -1.63
C LYS A 227 -17.11 8.17 -1.64
N GLU A 228 -16.81 9.35 -1.17
CA GLU A 228 -15.50 10.00 -1.32
C GLU A 228 -14.92 10.34 0.05
N ASP A 229 -13.62 10.05 0.20
CA ASP A 229 -12.82 10.44 1.34
C ASP A 229 -11.52 11.08 0.85
N THR A 230 -11.13 12.16 1.51
CA THR A 230 -9.89 12.89 1.20
C THR A 230 -9.16 13.20 2.50
N TYR A 231 -7.85 12.96 2.51
CA TYR A 231 -7.03 13.37 3.64
C TYR A 231 -5.64 13.82 3.19
N ILE A 232 -5.07 14.75 3.96
CA ILE A 232 -3.71 15.24 3.79
C ILE A 232 -2.96 14.95 5.08
N SER A 233 -1.77 14.39 4.98
CA SER A 233 -0.88 14.19 6.12
C SER A 233 0.46 14.86 5.90
N LEU A 234 1.04 15.33 7.00
CA LEU A 234 2.40 15.87 7.08
C LEU A 234 3.17 15.00 8.05
N GLY A 235 4.37 14.60 7.71
CA GLY A 235 5.15 13.73 8.56
C GLY A 235 6.63 13.68 8.20
N PHE A 236 7.31 12.69 8.76
CA PHE A 236 8.70 12.39 8.50
C PHE A 236 8.81 10.97 7.93
N SER A 237 9.74 10.79 7.03
CA SER A 237 10.15 9.49 6.50
C SER A 237 11.60 9.26 6.87
N LEU A 238 11.92 8.07 7.36
CA LEU A 238 13.27 7.64 7.68
C LEU A 238 13.61 6.42 6.81
N GLN A 239 14.65 6.56 6.01
CA GLN A 239 15.23 5.48 5.24
C GLN A 239 16.45 4.92 6.00
N LEU A 240 16.44 3.61 6.29
CA LEU A 240 17.42 2.88 7.08
C LEU A 240 18.23 1.91 6.22
#